data_9389a222f29f020ab583ac7ecec4cc89
#
_entry.id   9389a222f29f020ab583ac7ecec4cc89
#
_cell.length_a   1.000
_cell.length_b   1.000
_cell.length_c   1.000
_cell.angle_alpha   90.00
_cell.angle_beta   90.00
_cell.angle_gamma   90.00
#
_symmetry.space_group_name_H-M   'P 1'
#
loop_
_entity.id
_entity.type
_entity.pdbx_description
1 polymer ?
#
loop_
_entity_poly.entity_id
_entity_poly.type
_entity_poly.pdbx_seq_one_letter_code
_entity_poly.pdbx_strand_id
1 'polypeptide(L)'
;MSRAVAVACTAALCAVPVVARLHAQSRWDVSFGATGAQEIVRSRVGTTRERLSGLVFSGEAVATRGRLVARLRYGQGRVTADAAGRDVVEGEALLGYKARPWLTLWVGPHARTFVVPGQSDQRWLLWSGRVTARGSLFPGRLESFVELWQGFTGSLNRPAGSAGGGGAEAGLELRLASRPFWGRLAYRIEQGRVDGGRRETVEALTLTVGYVPLR
;
A
#
# COMPACT_ATOMS: atom_id res chain seq x y z
N MET A 1 -9.73 18.99 14.04
CA MET A 1 -8.85 17.80 13.99
C MET A 1 -9.63 16.62 14.56
N SER A 2 -9.92 15.64 13.76
CA SER A 2 -10.85 14.54 14.12
C SER A 2 -10.18 13.57 15.11
N ARG A 3 -10.93 13.13 16.13
CA ARG A 3 -10.48 12.15 17.14
C ARG A 3 -9.97 10.82 16.55
N ALA A 4 -10.32 10.51 15.30
CA ALA A 4 -9.88 9.33 14.57
C ALA A 4 -8.36 9.30 14.27
N VAL A 5 -7.73 10.45 14.03
CA VAL A 5 -6.28 10.54 13.73
C VAL A 5 -5.43 10.21 14.97
N ALA A 6 -5.89 10.61 16.16
CA ALA A 6 -5.17 10.32 17.41
C ALA A 6 -5.17 8.82 17.77
N VAL A 7 -6.26 8.11 17.47
CA VAL A 7 -6.41 6.67 17.78
C VAL A 7 -5.50 5.82 16.89
N ALA A 8 -5.35 6.18 15.61
CA ALA A 8 -4.51 5.40 14.68
C ALA A 8 -3.00 5.50 15.01
N CYS A 9 -2.52 6.68 15.41
CA CYS A 9 -1.13 6.85 15.85
C CYS A 9 -0.83 6.09 17.14
N THR A 10 -1.78 6.04 18.08
CA THR A 10 -1.60 5.34 19.35
C THR A 10 -1.58 3.81 19.15
N ALA A 11 -2.40 3.28 18.25
CA ALA A 11 -2.41 1.85 17.95
C ALA A 11 -1.10 1.39 17.27
N ALA A 12 -0.53 2.19 16.38
CA ALA A 12 0.75 1.89 15.74
C ALA A 12 1.93 1.89 16.73
N LEU A 13 1.92 2.81 17.69
CA LEU A 13 2.96 2.90 18.75
C LEU A 13 2.83 1.79 19.80
N CYS A 14 1.62 1.34 20.13
CA CYS A 14 1.42 0.26 21.09
C CYS A 14 1.72 -1.14 20.53
N ALA A 15 1.71 -1.33 19.20
CA ALA A 15 2.02 -2.62 18.59
C ALA A 15 3.53 -2.95 18.61
N VAL A 16 4.41 -1.95 18.68
CA VAL A 16 5.87 -2.13 18.64
C VAL A 16 6.41 -3.03 19.78
N PRO A 17 6.03 -2.86 21.06
CA PRO A 17 6.59 -3.68 22.14
C PRO A 17 6.07 -5.14 22.14
N VAL A 18 4.89 -5.41 21.60
CA VAL A 18 4.33 -6.77 21.51
C VAL A 18 5.07 -7.58 20.45
N VAL A 19 5.38 -6.95 19.32
CA VAL A 19 6.12 -7.59 18.22
C VAL A 19 7.57 -7.85 18.61
N ALA A 20 8.21 -6.97 19.39
CA ALA A 20 9.58 -7.16 19.87
C ALA A 20 9.74 -8.40 20.77
N ARG A 21 8.72 -8.78 21.56
CA ARG A 21 8.76 -10.00 22.38
C ARG A 21 8.57 -11.29 21.56
N LEU A 22 7.87 -11.22 20.43
CA LEU A 22 7.73 -12.36 19.51
C LEU A 22 9.03 -12.66 18.75
N HIS A 23 9.95 -11.70 18.64
CA HIS A 23 11.24 -11.87 17.95
C HIS A 23 12.19 -12.82 18.67
N ALA A 24 12.15 -12.89 19.99
CA ALA A 24 13.05 -13.75 20.78
C ALA A 24 12.82 -15.26 20.54
N GLN A 25 11.69 -15.65 19.94
CA GLN A 25 11.31 -17.04 19.72
C GLN A 25 11.10 -17.42 18.25
N SER A 26 11.06 -16.47 17.31
CA SER A 26 10.76 -16.76 15.90
C SER A 26 11.96 -16.56 14.99
N ARG A 27 12.13 -17.48 14.06
CA ARG A 27 13.11 -17.39 12.95
C ARG A 27 12.63 -16.40 11.85
N TRP A 28 11.78 -15.42 12.19
CA TRP A 28 11.25 -14.44 11.26
C TRP A 28 12.03 -13.13 11.35
N ASP A 29 12.39 -12.59 10.18
CA ASP A 29 12.90 -11.24 10.03
C ASP A 29 11.74 -10.31 9.78
N VAL A 30 11.59 -9.28 10.61
CA VAL A 30 10.50 -8.31 10.47
C VAL A 30 11.07 -6.93 10.22
N SER A 31 10.44 -6.19 9.32
CA SER A 31 10.70 -4.78 9.06
C SER A 31 9.39 -4.00 9.10
N PHE A 32 9.49 -2.73 9.45
CA PHE A 32 8.37 -1.80 9.52
C PHE A 32 8.65 -0.59 8.64
N GLY A 33 7.61 0.02 8.11
CA GLY A 33 7.70 1.26 7.33
C GLY A 33 6.53 2.19 7.62
N ALA A 34 6.79 3.48 7.56
CA ALA A 34 5.79 4.53 7.55
C ALA A 34 5.91 5.31 6.24
N THR A 35 4.80 5.49 5.53
CA THR A 35 4.75 6.11 4.21
C THR A 35 3.86 7.33 4.21
N GLY A 36 4.34 8.43 3.64
CA GLY A 36 3.50 9.53 3.17
C GLY A 36 3.37 9.46 1.65
N ALA A 37 2.16 9.60 1.15
CA ALA A 37 1.85 9.57 -0.27
C ALA A 37 1.09 10.82 -0.69
N GLN A 38 1.53 11.49 -1.76
CA GLN A 38 0.71 12.44 -2.49
C GLN A 38 -0.08 11.65 -3.53
N GLU A 39 -1.40 11.55 -3.36
CA GLU A 39 -2.27 10.80 -4.27
C GLU A 39 -3.07 11.73 -5.17
N ILE A 40 -3.27 11.27 -6.41
CA ILE A 40 -4.19 11.87 -7.40
C ILE A 40 -5.13 10.76 -7.85
N VAL A 41 -6.42 10.92 -7.57
CA VAL A 41 -7.48 10.01 -7.97
C VAL A 41 -8.23 10.64 -9.14
N ARG A 42 -8.26 9.95 -10.28
CA ARG A 42 -9.07 10.35 -11.44
C ARG A 42 -10.15 9.32 -11.67
N SER A 43 -11.39 9.75 -11.65
CA SER A 43 -12.52 8.88 -11.93
C SER A 43 -13.26 9.36 -13.17
N ARG A 44 -13.74 8.40 -13.95
CA ARG A 44 -14.56 8.65 -15.15
C ARG A 44 -15.78 7.73 -15.13
N VAL A 45 -16.96 8.35 -15.23
CA VAL A 45 -18.25 7.67 -15.36
C VAL A 45 -18.99 8.29 -16.55
N GLY A 46 -19.10 7.57 -17.66
CA GLY A 46 -19.62 8.12 -18.90
C GLY A 46 -18.81 9.34 -19.38
N THR A 47 -19.46 10.50 -19.47
CA THR A 47 -18.82 11.77 -19.83
C THR A 47 -18.28 12.55 -18.64
N THR A 48 -18.72 12.22 -17.41
CA THR A 48 -18.32 12.91 -16.18
C THR A 48 -16.89 12.50 -15.80
N ARG A 49 -16.06 13.49 -15.51
CA ARG A 49 -14.68 13.31 -15.03
C ARG A 49 -14.52 14.03 -13.71
N GLU A 50 -13.89 13.35 -12.77
CA GLU A 50 -13.54 13.90 -11.46
C GLU A 50 -12.05 13.71 -11.22
N ARG A 51 -11.43 14.70 -10.60
CA ARG A 51 -10.03 14.63 -10.16
C ARG A 51 -9.96 15.10 -8.71
N LEU A 52 -9.48 14.22 -7.85
CA LEU A 52 -9.23 14.49 -6.44
C LEU A 52 -7.73 14.41 -6.18
N SER A 53 -7.21 15.15 -5.23
CA SER A 53 -5.82 15.01 -4.80
C SER A 53 -5.70 15.24 -3.29
N GLY A 54 -4.69 14.60 -2.67
CA GLY A 54 -4.48 14.74 -1.25
C GLY A 54 -3.37 13.86 -0.70
N LEU A 55 -3.22 13.91 0.63
CA LEU A 55 -2.22 13.14 1.34
C LEU A 55 -2.84 11.90 1.98
N VAL A 56 -2.16 10.76 1.79
CA VAL A 56 -2.48 9.48 2.42
C VAL A 56 -1.25 9.01 3.20
N PHE A 57 -1.46 8.61 4.43
CA PHE A 57 -0.41 8.06 5.30
C PHE A 57 -0.68 6.59 5.53
N SER A 58 0.38 5.78 5.47
CA SER A 58 0.25 4.34 5.70
C SER A 58 1.39 3.78 6.53
N GLY A 59 1.10 2.69 7.26
CA GLY A 59 2.09 1.84 7.89
C GLY A 59 2.18 0.50 7.17
N GLU A 60 3.38 -0.07 7.08
CA GLU A 60 3.59 -1.42 6.58
C GLU A 60 4.41 -2.25 7.56
N ALA A 61 4.16 -3.55 7.56
CA ALA A 61 4.98 -4.55 8.23
C ALA A 61 5.28 -5.66 7.24
N VAL A 62 6.55 -6.06 7.16
CA VAL A 62 7.00 -7.16 6.31
C VAL A 62 7.72 -8.17 7.17
N ALA A 63 7.28 -9.43 7.13
CA ALA A 63 7.88 -10.54 7.83
C ALA A 63 8.46 -11.54 6.82
N THR A 64 9.71 -11.97 7.01
CA THR A 64 10.41 -12.90 6.11
C THR A 64 10.91 -14.12 6.88
N ARG A 65 10.71 -15.32 6.31
CA ARG A 65 11.29 -16.58 6.81
C ARG A 65 11.76 -17.42 5.63
N GLY A 66 13.06 -17.45 5.42
CA GLY A 66 13.62 -18.10 4.25
C GLY A 66 13.10 -17.49 2.95
N ARG A 67 12.34 -18.25 2.16
CA ARG A 67 11.73 -17.79 0.92
C ARG A 67 10.30 -17.25 1.09
N LEU A 68 9.69 -17.49 2.24
CA LEU A 68 8.33 -16.99 2.52
C LEU A 68 8.40 -15.56 3.02
N VAL A 69 7.46 -14.74 2.56
CA VAL A 69 7.32 -13.35 2.94
C VAL A 69 5.84 -13.06 3.20
N ALA A 70 5.53 -12.29 4.23
CA ALA A 70 4.21 -11.74 4.46
C ALA A 70 4.31 -10.21 4.52
N ARG A 71 3.36 -9.51 3.93
CA ARG A 71 3.26 -8.03 3.97
C ARG A 71 1.85 -7.64 4.42
N LEU A 72 1.78 -6.77 5.41
CA LEU A 72 0.57 -6.08 5.83
C LEU A 72 0.78 -4.60 5.65
N ARG A 73 -0.22 -3.91 5.12
CA ARG A 73 -0.24 -2.46 4.96
C ARG A 73 -1.62 -1.93 5.32
N TYR A 74 -1.64 -0.82 6.03
CA TYR A 74 -2.85 -0.05 6.33
C TYR A 74 -2.56 1.42 6.13
N GLY A 75 -3.49 2.12 5.47
CA GLY A 75 -3.36 3.55 5.19
C GLY A 75 -4.67 4.28 5.32
N GLN A 76 -4.56 5.59 5.61
CA GLN A 76 -5.69 6.50 5.64
C GLN A 76 -5.26 7.89 5.22
N GLY A 77 -6.19 8.65 4.66
CA GLY A 77 -5.95 10.01 4.23
C GLY A 77 -7.19 10.70 3.74
N ARG A 78 -7.01 11.86 3.12
CA ARG A 78 -8.10 12.61 2.53
C ARG A 78 -7.69 13.13 1.16
N VAL A 79 -8.56 12.95 0.19
CA VAL A 79 -8.43 13.51 -1.16
C VAL A 79 -9.57 14.49 -1.42
N THR A 80 -9.25 15.62 -2.01
CA THR A 80 -10.21 16.72 -2.21
C THR A 80 -10.17 17.22 -3.65
N ALA A 81 -11.31 17.71 -4.12
CA ALA A 81 -11.43 18.59 -5.28
C ALA A 81 -12.33 19.74 -4.87
N ASP A 82 -11.83 20.97 -4.93
CA ASP A 82 -12.51 22.19 -4.48
C ASP A 82 -13.08 22.03 -3.06
N ALA A 83 -14.40 22.14 -2.90
CA ALA A 83 -15.10 21.99 -1.62
C ALA A 83 -15.45 20.52 -1.29
N ALA A 84 -15.35 19.59 -2.24
CA ALA A 84 -15.68 18.19 -2.04
C ALA A 84 -14.46 17.41 -1.56
N GLY A 85 -14.62 16.61 -0.51
CA GLY A 85 -13.55 15.76 0.03
C GLY A 85 -14.05 14.35 0.29
N ARG A 86 -13.14 13.38 0.13
CA ARG A 86 -13.37 11.97 0.47
C ARG A 86 -12.25 11.50 1.37
N ASP A 87 -12.62 10.86 2.47
CA ASP A 87 -11.64 10.15 3.27
C ASP A 87 -11.35 8.81 2.57
N VAL A 88 -10.07 8.46 2.51
CA VAL A 88 -9.57 7.23 1.90
C VAL A 88 -9.06 6.32 3.01
N VAL A 89 -9.46 5.06 2.98
CA VAL A 89 -8.92 4.01 3.84
C VAL A 89 -8.47 2.86 2.95
N GLU A 90 -7.23 2.44 3.10
CA GLU A 90 -6.66 1.33 2.35
C GLU A 90 -6.15 0.24 3.29
N GLY A 91 -6.27 -1.01 2.85
CA GLY A 91 -5.72 -2.17 3.54
C GLY A 91 -5.20 -3.20 2.55
N GLU A 92 -4.10 -3.84 2.88
CA GLU A 92 -3.48 -4.88 2.06
C GLU A 92 -2.90 -5.97 2.94
N ALA A 93 -3.11 -7.23 2.55
CA ALA A 93 -2.48 -8.37 3.18
C ALA A 93 -2.00 -9.34 2.09
N LEU A 94 -0.68 -9.52 1.99
CA LEU A 94 -0.08 -10.34 0.94
C LEU A 94 0.78 -11.44 1.53
N LEU A 95 0.70 -12.62 0.92
CA LEU A 95 1.65 -13.69 1.09
C LEU A 95 2.53 -13.77 -0.15
N GLY A 96 3.83 -13.94 0.04
CA GLY A 96 4.80 -13.92 -1.04
C GLY A 96 5.80 -15.06 -0.96
N TYR A 97 6.39 -15.35 -2.10
CA TYR A 97 7.45 -16.33 -2.26
C TYR A 97 8.62 -15.73 -3.04
N LYS A 98 9.81 -15.73 -2.45
CA LYS A 98 11.06 -15.30 -3.12
C LYS A 98 11.51 -16.40 -4.09
N ALA A 99 11.06 -16.32 -5.34
CA ALA A 99 11.44 -17.28 -6.40
C ALA A 99 12.94 -17.18 -6.72
N ARG A 100 13.49 -15.96 -6.65
CA ARG A 100 14.92 -15.63 -6.79
C ARG A 100 15.28 -14.55 -5.78
N PRO A 101 16.55 -14.27 -5.50
CA PRO A 101 16.95 -13.16 -4.62
C PRO A 101 16.39 -11.80 -5.09
N TRP A 102 16.25 -11.64 -6.39
CA TRP A 102 15.76 -10.42 -7.05
C TRP A 102 14.26 -10.47 -7.43
N LEU A 103 13.55 -11.62 -7.26
CA LEU A 103 12.18 -11.82 -7.73
C LEU A 103 11.29 -12.40 -6.63
N THR A 104 10.24 -11.68 -6.29
CA THR A 104 9.21 -12.11 -5.34
C THR A 104 7.85 -12.14 -6.01
N LEU A 105 7.12 -13.23 -5.83
CA LEU A 105 5.74 -13.41 -6.26
C LEU A 105 4.83 -13.25 -5.04
N TRP A 106 3.68 -12.58 -5.21
CA TRP A 106 2.74 -12.31 -4.13
C TRP A 106 1.32 -12.62 -4.54
N VAL A 107 0.50 -12.94 -3.55
CA VAL A 107 -0.94 -13.09 -3.70
C VAL A 107 -1.63 -12.59 -2.43
N GLY A 108 -2.79 -11.94 -2.60
CA GLY A 108 -3.61 -11.53 -1.47
C GLY A 108 -4.61 -10.42 -1.79
N PRO A 109 -5.43 -10.08 -0.79
CA PRO A 109 -6.43 -9.03 -0.91
C PRO A 109 -5.83 -7.63 -0.75
N HIS A 110 -6.42 -6.71 -1.49
CA HIS A 110 -6.28 -5.27 -1.36
C HIS A 110 -7.68 -4.66 -1.27
N ALA A 111 -7.93 -3.87 -0.24
CA ALA A 111 -9.18 -3.17 -0.03
C ALA A 111 -8.94 -1.66 -0.04
N ARG A 112 -9.86 -0.91 -0.67
CA ARG A 112 -9.91 0.55 -0.62
C ARG A 112 -11.34 1.00 -0.37
N THR A 113 -11.50 1.96 0.52
CA THR A 113 -12.80 2.57 0.85
C THR A 113 -12.70 4.07 0.69
N PHE A 114 -13.65 4.64 -0.02
CA PHE A 114 -13.89 6.09 -0.06
C PHE A 114 -15.10 6.39 0.82
N VAL A 115 -14.90 7.21 1.83
CA VAL A 115 -15.94 7.68 2.75
C VAL A 115 -16.30 9.11 2.37
N VAL A 116 -17.56 9.33 2.00
CA VAL A 116 -18.08 10.66 1.67
C VAL A 116 -19.08 11.04 2.76
N PRO A 117 -18.91 12.17 3.47
CA PRO A 117 -19.85 12.60 4.49
C PRO A 117 -21.29 12.67 3.96
N GLY A 118 -22.23 12.03 4.67
CA GLY A 118 -23.65 12.00 4.28
C GLY A 118 -24.00 11.04 3.13
N GLN A 119 -23.04 10.29 2.64
CA GLN A 119 -23.25 9.26 1.62
C GLN A 119 -22.79 7.89 2.13
N SER A 120 -23.19 6.87 1.41
CA SER A 120 -22.75 5.51 1.73
C SER A 120 -21.36 5.28 1.21
N ASP A 121 -20.53 4.63 2.00
CA ASP A 121 -19.16 4.27 1.67
C ASP A 121 -19.08 3.46 0.38
N GLN A 122 -18.09 3.78 -0.44
CA GLN A 122 -17.73 2.99 -1.61
C GLN A 122 -16.51 2.14 -1.28
N ARG A 123 -16.69 0.81 -1.27
CA ARG A 123 -15.66 -0.15 -0.90
C ARG A 123 -15.29 -1.04 -2.07
N TRP A 124 -14.01 -1.10 -2.36
CA TRP A 124 -13.37 -2.01 -3.30
C TRP A 124 -12.67 -3.12 -2.53
N LEU A 125 -12.82 -4.34 -2.99
CA LEU A 125 -12.02 -5.47 -2.52
C LEU A 125 -11.53 -6.23 -3.76
N LEU A 126 -10.21 -6.31 -3.91
CA LEU A 126 -9.55 -6.99 -5.03
C LEU A 126 -8.61 -8.06 -4.50
N TRP A 127 -8.72 -9.26 -5.04
CA TRP A 127 -7.67 -10.27 -4.90
C TRP A 127 -6.72 -10.14 -6.09
N SER A 128 -5.44 -10.00 -5.80
CA SER A 128 -4.43 -9.74 -6.82
C SER A 128 -3.24 -10.69 -6.73
N GLY A 129 -2.68 -11.01 -7.89
CA GLY A 129 -1.34 -11.53 -8.02
C GLY A 129 -0.38 -10.38 -8.31
N ARG A 130 0.84 -10.43 -7.71
CA ARG A 130 1.85 -9.40 -7.90
C ARG A 130 3.21 -10.02 -8.13
N VAL A 131 4.06 -9.26 -8.81
CA VAL A 131 5.46 -9.61 -9.08
C VAL A 131 6.31 -8.39 -8.70
N THR A 132 7.28 -8.58 -7.80
CA THR A 132 8.27 -7.55 -7.49
C THR A 132 9.63 -8.01 -7.98
N ALA A 133 10.27 -7.20 -8.82
CA ALA A 133 11.68 -7.36 -9.22
C ALA A 133 12.52 -6.28 -8.54
N ARG A 134 13.73 -6.65 -8.08
CA ARG A 134 14.70 -5.75 -7.45
C ARG A 134 16.04 -5.83 -8.14
N GLY A 135 16.72 -4.68 -8.27
CA GLY A 135 18.07 -4.60 -8.81
C GLY A 135 18.96 -3.76 -7.91
N SER A 136 20.18 -4.23 -7.65
CA SER A 136 21.16 -3.46 -6.89
C SER A 136 21.84 -2.45 -7.79
N LEU A 137 21.73 -1.17 -7.48
CA LEU A 137 22.46 -0.09 -8.14
C LEU A 137 23.80 0.16 -7.44
N PHE A 138 23.80 0.16 -6.10
CA PHE A 138 24.99 0.17 -5.25
C PHE A 138 24.85 -0.92 -4.21
N PRO A 139 25.70 -1.97 -4.24
CA PRO A 139 25.58 -3.12 -3.36
C PRO A 139 25.43 -2.73 -1.89
N GLY A 140 24.37 -3.24 -1.25
CA GLY A 140 24.08 -3.02 0.17
C GLY A 140 23.60 -1.62 0.55
N ARG A 141 23.47 -0.70 -0.42
CA ARG A 141 23.07 0.70 -0.15
C ARG A 141 21.85 1.15 -0.95
N LEU A 142 21.87 0.99 -2.26
CA LEU A 142 20.81 1.50 -3.13
C LEU A 142 20.28 0.38 -4.02
N GLU A 143 19.00 0.14 -3.95
CA GLU A 143 18.28 -0.81 -4.78
C GLU A 143 17.21 -0.09 -5.58
N SER A 144 17.00 -0.49 -6.82
CA SER A 144 15.80 -0.17 -7.59
C SER A 144 14.80 -1.31 -7.48
N PHE A 145 13.53 -1.00 -7.62
CA PHE A 145 12.49 -2.03 -7.69
C PHE A 145 11.37 -1.64 -8.65
N VAL A 146 10.72 -2.66 -9.17
CA VAL A 146 9.47 -2.57 -9.91
C VAL A 146 8.52 -3.62 -9.36
N GLU A 147 7.29 -3.24 -9.06
CA GLU A 147 6.19 -4.12 -8.69
C GLU A 147 5.08 -3.97 -9.71
N LEU A 148 4.58 -5.07 -10.25
CA LEU A 148 3.43 -5.12 -11.14
C LEU A 148 2.36 -5.97 -10.48
N TRP A 149 1.08 -5.60 -10.62
CA TRP A 149 -0.02 -6.41 -10.11
C TRP A 149 -1.23 -6.40 -11.02
N GLN A 150 -1.97 -7.50 -10.96
CA GLN A 150 -3.24 -7.68 -11.64
C GLN A 150 -4.25 -8.34 -10.69
N GLY A 151 -5.41 -7.73 -10.56
CA GLY A 151 -6.57 -8.31 -9.90
C GLY A 151 -7.18 -9.40 -10.76
N PHE A 152 -7.42 -10.57 -10.18
CA PHE A 152 -8.09 -11.69 -10.84
C PHE A 152 -9.53 -11.90 -10.36
N THR A 153 -9.90 -11.35 -9.21
CA THR A 153 -11.27 -11.25 -8.73
C THR A 153 -11.44 -10.03 -7.85
N GLY A 154 -12.57 -9.39 -7.95
CA GLY A 154 -12.86 -8.20 -7.15
C GLY A 154 -14.34 -7.89 -7.09
N SER A 155 -14.71 -7.15 -6.05
CA SER A 155 -16.07 -6.69 -5.83
C SER A 155 -16.09 -5.22 -5.46
N LEU A 156 -17.16 -4.56 -5.86
CA LEU A 156 -17.54 -3.22 -5.41
C LEU A 156 -18.90 -3.30 -4.74
N ASN A 157 -19.06 -2.63 -3.61
CA ASN A 157 -20.33 -2.65 -2.91
C ASN A 157 -21.36 -1.66 -3.48
N ARG A 158 -20.90 -0.57 -4.15
CA ARG A 158 -21.78 0.49 -4.68
C ARG A 158 -21.22 1.18 -5.92
N PRO A 159 -21.89 1.08 -7.08
CA PRO A 159 -22.94 0.08 -7.36
C PRO A 159 -22.37 -1.32 -7.17
N ALA A 160 -23.18 -2.25 -6.69
CA ALA A 160 -22.77 -3.63 -6.52
C ALA A 160 -22.40 -4.22 -7.89
N GLY A 161 -21.22 -4.83 -7.98
CA GLY A 161 -20.75 -5.36 -9.26
C GLY A 161 -19.38 -5.99 -9.14
N SER A 162 -18.94 -6.61 -10.23
CA SER A 162 -17.57 -7.06 -10.35
C SER A 162 -16.63 -5.88 -10.57
N ALA A 163 -15.46 -5.99 -10.02
CA ALA A 163 -14.39 -5.02 -10.17
C ALA A 163 -13.11 -5.73 -10.60
N GLY A 164 -12.38 -5.10 -11.47
CA GLY A 164 -11.07 -5.54 -11.90
C GLY A 164 -10.09 -4.38 -11.87
N GLY A 165 -8.82 -4.68 -11.83
CA GLY A 165 -7.82 -3.64 -11.85
C GLY A 165 -6.42 -4.20 -11.80
N GLY A 166 -5.47 -3.32 -11.98
CA GLY A 166 -4.06 -3.65 -11.91
C GLY A 166 -3.24 -2.38 -11.80
N GLY A 167 -1.94 -2.53 -11.68
CA GLY A 167 -1.08 -1.37 -11.56
C GLY A 167 0.39 -1.72 -11.56
N ALA A 168 1.16 -0.67 -11.38
CA ALA A 168 2.61 -0.73 -11.29
C ALA A 168 3.11 0.25 -10.23
N GLU A 169 4.19 -0.11 -9.57
CA GLU A 169 4.98 0.76 -8.71
C GLU A 169 6.45 0.60 -9.07
N ALA A 170 7.19 1.69 -9.15
CA ALA A 170 8.62 1.66 -9.36
C ALA A 170 9.30 2.69 -8.47
N GLY A 171 10.51 2.38 -8.01
CA GLY A 171 11.19 3.27 -7.10
C GLY A 171 12.60 2.86 -6.75
N LEU A 172 13.14 3.62 -5.80
CA LEU A 172 14.47 3.42 -5.22
C LEU A 172 14.34 3.20 -3.72
N GLU A 173 15.15 2.30 -3.19
CA GLU A 173 15.28 2.03 -1.76
C GLU A 173 16.73 2.23 -1.33
N LEU A 174 16.93 3.16 -0.40
CA LEU A 174 18.23 3.46 0.19
C LEU A 174 18.32 2.81 1.58
N ARG A 175 19.36 2.03 1.82
CA ARG A 175 19.69 1.46 3.13
C ARG A 175 20.90 2.15 3.73
N LEU A 176 20.80 2.52 5.00
CA LEU A 176 21.91 3.13 5.71
C LEU A 176 22.80 2.00 6.27
N ALA A 177 24.02 1.87 5.74
CA ALA A 177 24.92 0.72 5.99
C ALA A 177 25.19 0.43 7.47
N SER A 178 25.16 1.42 8.35
CA SER A 178 25.43 1.29 9.79
C SER A 178 24.21 1.54 10.69
N ARG A 179 23.03 1.67 10.13
CA ARG A 179 21.80 2.01 10.83
C ARG A 179 20.66 1.07 10.45
N PRO A 180 19.76 0.76 11.38
CA PRO A 180 18.61 -0.10 11.10
C PRO A 180 17.51 0.59 10.27
N PHE A 181 17.80 1.72 9.66
CA PHE A 181 16.85 2.52 8.91
C PHE A 181 17.06 2.39 7.40
N TRP A 182 15.95 2.48 6.68
CA TRP A 182 15.93 2.56 5.23
C TRP A 182 14.92 3.61 4.77
N GLY A 183 15.10 4.13 3.57
CA GLY A 183 14.18 5.05 2.92
C GLY A 183 13.80 4.56 1.54
N ARG A 184 12.58 4.82 1.10
CA ARG A 184 12.09 4.46 -0.23
C ARG A 184 11.37 5.65 -0.85
N LEU A 185 11.71 5.97 -2.09
CA LEU A 185 10.96 6.88 -2.94
C LEU A 185 10.39 6.09 -4.10
N ALA A 186 9.07 6.17 -4.33
CA ALA A 186 8.44 5.43 -5.42
C ALA A 186 7.29 6.21 -6.06
N TYR A 187 6.99 5.83 -7.31
CA TYR A 187 5.81 6.25 -8.03
C TYR A 187 4.92 5.03 -8.31
N ARG A 188 3.64 5.16 -7.98
CA ARG A 188 2.61 4.13 -8.16
C ARG A 188 1.54 4.63 -9.10
N ILE A 189 1.10 3.77 -10.00
CA ILE A 189 -0.10 3.95 -10.81
C ILE A 189 -0.99 2.72 -10.69
N GLU A 190 -2.26 2.92 -10.45
CA GLU A 190 -3.27 1.88 -10.32
C GLU A 190 -4.47 2.22 -11.17
N GLN A 191 -5.02 1.25 -11.88
CA GLN A 191 -6.23 1.40 -12.69
C GLN A 191 -7.28 0.40 -12.23
N GLY A 192 -8.46 0.90 -11.89
CA GLY A 192 -9.63 0.12 -11.57
C GLY A 192 -10.69 0.26 -12.67
N ARG A 193 -11.40 -0.83 -12.91
CA ARG A 193 -12.59 -0.88 -13.82
C ARG A 193 -13.73 -1.55 -13.06
N VAL A 194 -14.90 -1.00 -13.21
CA VAL A 194 -16.14 -1.53 -12.64
C VAL A 194 -17.13 -1.74 -13.77
N ASP A 195 -17.97 -2.74 -13.62
CA ASP A 195 -19.12 -2.94 -14.50
C ASP A 195 -19.96 -1.67 -14.59
N GLY A 196 -20.51 -1.35 -15.77
CA GLY A 196 -21.17 -0.07 -16.03
C GLY A 196 -20.25 1.04 -16.54
N GLY A 197 -18.97 0.71 -16.87
CA GLY A 197 -18.07 1.61 -17.61
C GLY A 197 -17.34 2.65 -16.74
N ARG A 198 -17.39 2.53 -15.41
CA ARG A 198 -16.58 3.37 -14.51
C ARG A 198 -15.12 2.94 -14.60
N ARG A 199 -14.25 3.93 -14.78
CA ARG A 199 -12.79 3.78 -14.70
C ARG A 199 -12.24 4.70 -13.63
N GLU A 200 -11.33 4.18 -12.85
CA GLU A 200 -10.63 4.94 -11.82
C GLU A 200 -9.13 4.75 -12.00
N THR A 201 -8.38 5.84 -11.92
CA THR A 201 -6.91 5.79 -11.93
C THR A 201 -6.42 6.50 -10.67
N VAL A 202 -5.55 5.84 -9.93
CA VAL A 202 -4.86 6.40 -8.77
C VAL A 202 -3.39 6.49 -9.10
N GLU A 203 -2.83 7.68 -8.97
CA GLU A 203 -1.40 7.93 -9.08
C GLU A 203 -0.89 8.40 -7.72
N ALA A 204 0.26 7.92 -7.29
CA ALA A 204 0.85 8.32 -6.02
C ALA A 204 2.36 8.47 -6.14
N LEU A 205 2.88 9.58 -5.61
CA LEU A 205 4.28 9.72 -5.27
C LEU A 205 4.43 9.41 -3.78
N THR A 206 5.24 8.43 -3.43
CA THR A 206 5.35 7.91 -2.06
C THR A 206 6.76 8.12 -1.52
N LEU A 207 6.84 8.52 -0.25
CA LEU A 207 8.08 8.51 0.53
C LEU A 207 7.85 7.63 1.76
N THR A 208 8.67 6.59 1.90
CA THR A 208 8.63 5.67 3.03
C THR A 208 9.92 5.78 3.83
N VAL A 209 9.79 5.79 5.15
CA VAL A 209 10.90 5.59 6.07
C VAL A 209 10.64 4.30 6.83
N GLY A 210 11.64 3.44 6.91
CA GLY A 210 11.48 2.15 7.53
C GLY A 210 12.59 1.80 8.51
N TYR A 211 12.30 0.78 9.30
CA TYR A 211 13.15 0.26 10.36
C TYR A 211 13.23 -1.26 10.30
N VAL A 212 14.44 -1.79 10.40
CA VAL A 212 14.72 -3.22 10.57
C VAL A 212 15.34 -3.39 11.94
N PRO A 213 14.69 -4.06 12.91
CA PRO A 213 15.28 -4.30 14.22
C PRO A 213 16.65 -4.96 14.11
N LEU A 214 17.64 -4.40 14.81
CA LEU A 214 18.96 -5.02 14.97
C LEU A 214 18.79 -6.31 15.77
N ARG A 215 19.48 -7.35 15.34
CA ARG A 215 19.53 -8.64 16.04
C ARG A 215 20.59 -8.64 17.12
#